data_35d3653252fc4bac5713dcc7d20579e0
#
_entry.id   35d3653252fc4bac5713dcc7d20579e0
#
_cell.length_a   1.000
_cell.length_b   1.000
_cell.length_c   1.000
_cell.angle_alpha   90.00
_cell.angle_beta   90.00
_cell.angle_gamma   90.00
#
_symmetry.space_group_name_H-M   'P 1'
#
loop_
_entity.id
_entity.type
_entity.pdbx_description
1 polymer ?
#
loop_
_entity_poly.entity_id
_entity_poly.type
_entity_poly.pdbx_seq_one_letter_code
_entity_poly.pdbx_strand_id
1 'polypeptide(L)'
;MRVDRSAFLHGPIAGTLLGLAWPILVVLALQTFVGVAETWFVSFLGTGAVAGVTLVFPVFMLMTMMSNGGIGGGVSSAVARAIGAGRMGDADALAAHAVVIAAAFGAIFSIGVWTGGRALFEWMGGQGEALGNALVYADVVFAAAIPGWIANLLAAALRGAGNVRVPALVTAAGAIATLALSPLFIFGWGFVPAFGVAGAGIALVFFNVGSVVALALYMRSPRSPLRLRRARLQWRLFRDILRVGLLSAIGTVVANLTVVLTTGLVGAFGSAAIAGYGLASRLDYILIPLLFALGTACVTMVGTNVGAGQHARALRIAWTAAAISAAAVEAIGVATALFPQAWMHLFSRDPAVVGAGIAYLARVAPAYAFFGAGMALYFASQGAGRMAWPFAAGLVRLGIIWLAGGYWVGVLHGSIDGLFWIVTAGYVMFGGINILAMTGGLSWGRAGPRAGAADQPALPR
;
A
#
# COMPACT_ATOMS: atom_id res chain seq x y z
N MET A 1 -9.51 -12.77 22.59
CA MET A 1 -10.22 -13.52 21.56
C MET A 1 -9.14 -14.18 20.72
N ARG A 2 -8.90 -15.48 20.88
CA ARG A 2 -7.95 -16.19 20.01
C ARG A 2 -8.49 -16.09 18.59
N VAL A 3 -7.64 -15.68 17.63
CA VAL A 3 -8.01 -15.69 16.21
C VAL A 3 -8.42 -17.12 15.88
N ASP A 4 -9.64 -17.27 15.43
CA ASP A 4 -10.17 -18.58 15.08
C ASP A 4 -9.53 -19.03 13.75
N ARG A 5 -8.40 -19.78 13.88
CA ARG A 5 -7.71 -20.38 12.74
C ARG A 5 -8.68 -21.21 11.88
N SER A 6 -9.73 -21.77 12.49
CA SER A 6 -10.70 -22.59 11.79
C SER A 6 -11.49 -21.78 10.77
N ALA A 7 -11.82 -20.51 11.08
CA ALA A 7 -12.53 -19.62 10.16
C ALA A 7 -11.72 -19.37 8.87
N PHE A 8 -10.39 -19.26 8.95
CA PHE A 8 -9.56 -19.07 7.75
C PHE A 8 -9.40 -20.36 6.94
N LEU A 9 -9.38 -21.52 7.61
CA LEU A 9 -9.16 -22.80 6.97
C LEU A 9 -10.46 -23.46 6.47
N HIS A 10 -11.61 -23.12 7.05
CA HIS A 10 -12.89 -23.83 6.79
C HIS A 10 -14.07 -22.89 6.56
N GLY A 11 -14.00 -21.62 7.00
CA GLY A 11 -15.11 -20.66 6.91
C GLY A 11 -15.45 -20.20 5.48
N PRO A 12 -16.55 -19.45 5.29
CA PRO A 12 -16.93 -18.91 3.99
C PRO A 12 -15.90 -17.89 3.50
N ILE A 13 -15.43 -18.06 2.26
CA ILE A 13 -14.29 -17.27 1.72
C ILE A 13 -14.66 -15.80 1.60
N ALA A 14 -15.75 -15.46 0.89
CA ALA A 14 -16.13 -14.08 0.62
C ALA A 14 -16.46 -13.30 1.92
N GLY A 15 -17.26 -13.91 2.81
CA GLY A 15 -17.61 -13.29 4.09
C GLY A 15 -16.39 -13.03 4.99
N THR A 16 -15.43 -13.95 5.00
CA THR A 16 -14.19 -13.77 5.78
C THR A 16 -13.30 -12.68 5.17
N LEU A 17 -13.15 -12.64 3.83
CA LEU A 17 -12.41 -11.60 3.12
C LEU A 17 -12.97 -10.21 3.41
N LEU A 18 -14.29 -10.04 3.24
CA LEU A 18 -14.95 -8.75 3.46
C LEU A 18 -14.90 -8.34 4.95
N GLY A 19 -15.08 -9.30 5.87
CA GLY A 19 -14.97 -9.06 7.31
C GLY A 19 -13.59 -8.61 7.75
N LEU A 20 -12.52 -9.08 7.09
CA LEU A 20 -11.15 -8.62 7.33
C LEU A 20 -10.86 -7.29 6.62
N ALA A 21 -11.43 -7.06 5.43
CA ALA A 21 -11.17 -5.86 4.64
C ALA A 21 -11.86 -4.62 5.21
N TRP A 22 -13.09 -4.76 5.73
CA TRP A 22 -13.90 -3.63 6.19
C TRP A 22 -13.21 -2.71 7.21
N PRO A 23 -12.60 -3.22 8.32
CA PRO A 23 -11.94 -2.35 9.28
C PRO A 23 -10.75 -1.59 8.68
N ILE A 24 -10.05 -2.23 7.74
CA ILE A 24 -8.90 -1.61 7.05
C ILE A 24 -9.39 -0.49 6.15
N LEU A 25 -10.47 -0.70 5.40
CA LEU A 25 -11.05 0.30 4.51
C LEU A 25 -11.48 1.56 5.28
N VAL A 26 -12.18 1.38 6.42
CA VAL A 26 -12.60 2.49 7.27
C VAL A 26 -11.41 3.31 7.77
N VAL A 27 -10.34 2.63 8.20
CA VAL A 27 -9.13 3.32 8.67
C VAL A 27 -8.43 4.08 7.55
N LEU A 28 -8.34 3.50 6.34
CA LEU A 28 -7.74 4.18 5.20
C LEU A 28 -8.54 5.43 4.79
N ALA A 29 -9.87 5.36 4.84
CA ALA A 29 -10.73 6.52 4.61
C ALA A 29 -10.50 7.60 5.68
N LEU A 30 -10.40 7.21 6.96
CA LEU A 30 -10.11 8.13 8.06
C LEU A 30 -8.72 8.78 7.90
N GLN A 31 -7.69 8.01 7.53
CA GLN A 31 -6.35 8.54 7.30
C GLN A 31 -6.33 9.55 6.15
N THR A 32 -7.08 9.29 5.07
CA THR A 32 -7.23 10.25 3.97
C THR A 32 -7.87 11.56 4.46
N PHE A 33 -8.92 11.46 5.27
CA PHE A 33 -9.57 12.63 5.87
C PHE A 33 -8.61 13.43 6.76
N VAL A 34 -7.83 12.76 7.62
CA VAL A 34 -6.83 13.41 8.47
C VAL A 34 -5.77 14.12 7.63
N GLY A 35 -5.26 13.50 6.56
CA GLY A 35 -4.28 14.13 5.67
C GLY A 35 -4.81 15.40 4.99
N VAL A 36 -6.09 15.41 4.60
CA VAL A 36 -6.75 16.63 4.08
C VAL A 36 -6.86 17.69 5.16
N ALA A 37 -7.28 17.33 6.37
CA ALA A 37 -7.41 18.26 7.49
C ALA A 37 -6.05 18.83 7.91
N GLU A 38 -4.98 18.04 7.93
CA GLU A 38 -3.62 18.54 8.22
C GLU A 38 -3.17 19.56 7.17
N THR A 39 -3.41 19.28 5.89
CA THR A 39 -3.11 20.23 4.81
C THR A 39 -3.89 21.53 4.99
N TRP A 40 -5.14 21.43 5.41
CA TRP A 40 -5.97 22.60 5.72
C TRP A 40 -5.41 23.40 6.91
N PHE A 41 -5.00 22.76 8.02
CA PHE A 41 -4.34 23.46 9.13
C PHE A 41 -3.05 24.17 8.68
N VAL A 42 -2.21 23.50 7.90
CA VAL A 42 -0.96 24.08 7.38
C VAL A 42 -1.23 25.28 6.45
N SER A 43 -2.36 25.31 5.75
CA SER A 43 -2.69 26.39 4.82
C SER A 43 -2.82 27.77 5.52
N PHE A 44 -3.15 27.79 6.82
CA PHE A 44 -3.18 29.02 7.60
C PHE A 44 -1.80 29.63 7.90
N LEU A 45 -0.72 28.87 7.72
CA LEU A 45 0.66 29.35 7.87
C LEU A 45 1.19 30.06 6.61
N GLY A 46 0.41 30.07 5.53
CA GLY A 46 0.76 30.71 4.27
C GLY A 46 1.23 29.73 3.18
N THR A 47 1.40 30.28 1.98
CA THR A 47 1.72 29.51 0.77
C THR A 47 3.10 28.84 0.82
N GLY A 48 4.09 29.47 1.47
CA GLY A 48 5.42 28.90 1.67
C GLY A 48 5.41 27.63 2.52
N ALA A 49 4.55 27.59 3.56
CA ALA A 49 4.38 26.42 4.40
C ALA A 49 3.73 25.24 3.64
N VAL A 50 2.65 25.51 2.89
CA VAL A 50 2.00 24.51 2.05
C VAL A 50 2.95 23.95 1.00
N ALA A 51 3.70 24.82 0.32
CA ALA A 51 4.70 24.41 -0.66
C ALA A 51 5.78 23.53 -0.02
N GLY A 52 6.26 23.89 1.19
CA GLY A 52 7.24 23.11 1.93
C GLY A 52 6.74 21.68 2.26
N VAL A 53 5.53 21.55 2.82
CA VAL A 53 4.93 20.24 3.11
C VAL A 53 4.72 19.43 1.82
N THR A 54 4.31 20.09 0.74
CA THR A 54 4.09 19.44 -0.56
C THR A 54 5.38 18.85 -1.14
N LEU A 55 6.54 19.50 -0.94
CA LEU A 55 7.84 18.97 -1.35
C LEU A 55 8.22 17.69 -0.59
N VAL A 56 7.87 17.59 0.69
CA VAL A 56 8.20 16.44 1.53
C VAL A 56 7.25 15.25 1.29
N PHE A 57 6.01 15.53 0.91
CA PHE A 57 4.94 14.55 0.78
C PHE A 57 5.27 13.32 -0.10
N PRO A 58 5.88 13.42 -1.30
CA PRO A 58 6.20 12.26 -2.13
C PRO A 58 7.17 11.29 -1.45
N VAL A 59 8.18 11.81 -0.74
CA VAL A 59 9.17 11.00 -0.03
C VAL A 59 8.53 10.29 1.17
N PHE A 60 7.67 11.01 1.89
CA PHE A 60 6.89 10.47 3.01
C PHE A 60 5.92 9.39 2.54
N MET A 61 5.21 9.60 1.42
CA MET A 61 4.30 8.61 0.84
C MET A 61 5.05 7.36 0.37
N LEU A 62 6.20 7.52 -0.29
CA LEU A 62 7.04 6.40 -0.69
C LEU A 62 7.44 5.55 0.54
N MET A 63 7.94 6.19 1.59
CA MET A 63 8.29 5.54 2.85
C MET A 63 7.10 4.77 3.44
N THR A 64 5.94 5.39 3.50
CA THR A 64 4.72 4.80 4.06
C THR A 64 4.23 3.61 3.23
N MET A 65 4.22 3.72 1.91
CA MET A 65 3.83 2.63 1.03
C MET A 65 4.80 1.44 1.11
N MET A 66 6.11 1.70 1.19
CA MET A 66 7.12 0.65 1.37
C MET A 66 6.97 -0.06 2.70
N SER A 67 6.68 0.67 3.79
CA SER A 67 6.52 0.08 5.12
C SER A 67 5.22 -0.71 5.26
N ASN A 68 4.10 -0.25 4.71
CA ASN A 68 2.79 -0.92 4.82
C ASN A 68 2.60 -2.06 3.81
N GLY A 69 2.71 -1.75 2.51
CA GLY A 69 2.42 -2.67 1.41
C GLY A 69 3.62 -3.52 0.99
N GLY A 70 4.81 -2.92 1.03
CA GLY A 70 6.07 -3.55 0.67
C GLY A 70 6.55 -4.55 1.73
N ILE A 71 7.40 -4.07 2.63
CA ILE A 71 8.02 -4.91 3.69
C ILE A 71 6.93 -5.43 4.65
N GLY A 72 5.93 -4.61 5.00
CA GLY A 72 4.81 -5.01 5.85
C GLY A 72 4.01 -6.17 5.25
N GLY A 73 3.80 -6.18 3.93
CA GLY A 73 3.20 -7.32 3.23
C GLY A 73 4.04 -8.59 3.37
N GLY A 74 5.38 -8.47 3.31
CA GLY A 74 6.31 -9.57 3.59
C GLY A 74 6.17 -10.12 5.01
N VAL A 75 6.06 -9.23 6.01
CA VAL A 75 5.83 -9.60 7.42
C VAL A 75 4.49 -10.32 7.57
N SER A 76 3.38 -9.73 7.07
CA SER A 76 2.05 -10.35 7.12
C SER A 76 2.05 -11.73 6.50
N SER A 77 2.68 -11.88 5.34
CA SER A 77 2.80 -13.13 4.59
C SER A 77 3.59 -14.19 5.38
N ALA A 78 4.77 -13.84 5.93
CA ALA A 78 5.59 -14.77 6.70
C ALA A 78 4.87 -15.23 7.97
N VAL A 79 4.24 -14.31 8.71
CA VAL A 79 3.47 -14.62 9.91
C VAL A 79 2.27 -15.51 9.58
N ALA A 80 1.49 -15.18 8.54
CA ALA A 80 0.33 -15.97 8.14
C ALA A 80 0.72 -17.40 7.76
N ARG A 81 1.81 -17.59 7.00
CA ARG A 81 2.34 -18.91 6.66
C ARG A 81 2.83 -19.68 7.88
N ALA A 82 3.52 -19.02 8.82
CA ALA A 82 3.99 -19.66 10.06
C ALA A 82 2.81 -20.16 10.90
N ILE A 83 1.77 -19.33 11.08
CA ILE A 83 0.55 -19.71 11.80
C ILE A 83 -0.19 -20.84 11.08
N GLY A 84 -0.34 -20.76 9.76
CA GLY A 84 -0.92 -21.82 8.96
C GLY A 84 -0.22 -23.16 9.12
N ALA A 85 1.10 -23.16 9.17
CA ALA A 85 1.94 -24.33 9.40
C ALA A 85 1.96 -24.82 10.87
N GLY A 86 1.26 -24.15 11.78
CA GLY A 86 1.28 -24.48 13.21
C GLY A 86 2.56 -24.06 13.97
N ARG A 87 3.47 -23.35 13.33
CA ARG A 87 4.77 -22.92 13.90
C ARG A 87 4.63 -21.59 14.65
N MET A 88 3.90 -21.60 15.78
CA MET A 88 3.61 -20.40 16.57
C MET A 88 4.87 -19.74 17.11
N GLY A 89 5.91 -20.51 17.49
CA GLY A 89 7.19 -19.96 17.91
C GLY A 89 7.88 -19.13 16.83
N ASP A 90 7.81 -19.57 15.57
CA ASP A 90 8.31 -18.81 14.41
C ASP A 90 7.48 -17.54 14.21
N ALA A 91 6.15 -17.62 14.35
CA ALA A 91 5.26 -16.45 14.20
C ALA A 91 5.58 -15.35 15.23
N ASP A 92 5.79 -15.72 16.50
CA ASP A 92 6.24 -14.79 17.55
C ASP A 92 7.63 -14.22 17.25
N ALA A 93 8.57 -15.05 16.81
CA ALA A 93 9.90 -14.60 16.44
C ALA A 93 9.91 -13.66 15.24
N LEU A 94 9.06 -13.90 14.23
CA LEU A 94 8.91 -13.01 13.06
C LEU A 94 8.51 -11.60 13.47
N ALA A 95 7.69 -11.42 14.51
CA ALA A 95 7.35 -10.09 15.02
C ALA A 95 8.58 -9.35 15.58
N ALA A 96 9.47 -10.05 16.27
CA ALA A 96 10.73 -9.44 16.75
C ALA A 96 11.68 -9.10 15.59
N HIS A 97 11.78 -9.97 14.57
CA HIS A 97 12.57 -9.71 13.36
C HIS A 97 12.01 -8.52 12.58
N ALA A 98 10.68 -8.37 12.54
CA ALA A 98 10.02 -7.23 11.91
C ALA A 98 10.41 -5.90 12.57
N VAL A 99 10.57 -5.86 13.92
CA VAL A 99 11.03 -4.66 14.63
C VAL A 99 12.46 -4.28 14.21
N VAL A 100 13.36 -5.26 14.07
CA VAL A 100 14.74 -5.01 13.64
C VAL A 100 14.78 -4.48 12.20
N ILE A 101 14.02 -5.11 11.28
CA ILE A 101 13.89 -4.65 9.89
C ILE A 101 13.32 -3.22 9.87
N ALA A 102 12.28 -2.96 10.66
CA ALA A 102 11.65 -1.65 10.75
C ALA A 102 12.62 -0.56 11.22
N ALA A 103 13.40 -0.85 12.25
CA ALA A 103 14.40 0.07 12.75
C ALA A 103 15.49 0.36 11.70
N ALA A 104 15.96 -0.67 10.98
CA ALA A 104 16.95 -0.52 9.93
C ALA A 104 16.43 0.35 8.76
N PHE A 105 15.24 0.04 8.22
CA PHE A 105 14.67 0.83 7.12
C PHE A 105 14.27 2.24 7.58
N GLY A 106 13.70 2.39 8.79
CA GLY A 106 13.41 3.69 9.37
C GLY A 106 14.67 4.55 9.49
N ALA A 107 15.78 3.96 9.96
CA ALA A 107 17.07 4.65 10.06
C ALA A 107 17.62 5.05 8.68
N ILE A 108 17.48 4.17 7.66
CA ILE A 108 17.87 4.51 6.28
C ILE A 108 17.12 5.75 5.77
N PHE A 109 15.81 5.81 5.98
CA PHE A 109 15.02 6.99 5.58
C PHE A 109 15.39 8.24 6.38
N SER A 110 15.54 8.13 7.72
CA SER A 110 15.96 9.25 8.56
C SER A 110 17.32 9.81 8.13
N ILE A 111 18.33 8.95 8.04
CA ILE A 111 19.69 9.35 7.66
C ILE A 111 19.70 9.90 6.22
N GLY A 112 19.02 9.22 5.28
CA GLY A 112 18.95 9.64 3.88
C GLY A 112 18.37 11.03 3.71
N VAL A 113 17.30 11.37 4.45
CA VAL A 113 16.68 12.70 4.39
C VAL A 113 17.51 13.73 5.14
N TRP A 114 18.09 13.40 6.29
CA TRP A 114 18.93 14.35 7.04
C TRP A 114 20.22 14.72 6.30
N THR A 115 20.79 13.77 5.54
CA THR A 115 22.04 14.00 4.79
C THR A 115 21.82 14.52 3.38
N GLY A 116 20.78 14.04 2.69
CA GLY A 116 20.51 14.34 1.28
C GLY A 116 19.26 15.18 1.01
N GLY A 117 18.43 15.47 2.04
CA GLY A 117 17.13 16.09 1.87
C GLY A 117 17.20 17.48 1.24
N ARG A 118 18.18 18.32 1.62
CA ARG A 118 18.36 19.63 1.01
C ARG A 118 18.54 19.50 -0.51
N ALA A 119 19.49 18.71 -0.97
CA ALA A 119 19.76 18.51 -2.39
C ALA A 119 18.56 17.92 -3.14
N LEU A 120 17.84 16.98 -2.48
CA LEU A 120 16.65 16.39 -3.03
C LEU A 120 15.52 17.41 -3.22
N PHE A 121 15.23 18.23 -2.20
CA PHE A 121 14.15 19.21 -2.25
C PHE A 121 14.51 20.39 -3.18
N GLU A 122 15.78 20.79 -3.28
CA GLU A 122 16.26 21.76 -4.27
C GLU A 122 16.08 21.21 -5.69
N TRP A 123 16.43 19.95 -5.92
CA TRP A 123 16.22 19.29 -7.22
C TRP A 123 14.73 19.18 -7.59
N MET A 124 13.86 19.02 -6.60
CA MET A 124 12.40 19.05 -6.78
C MET A 124 11.81 20.45 -6.99
N GLY A 125 12.67 21.49 -7.05
CA GLY A 125 12.26 22.88 -7.30
C GLY A 125 12.01 23.71 -6.05
N GLY A 126 12.38 23.22 -4.86
CA GLY A 126 12.26 23.94 -3.59
C GLY A 126 13.26 25.11 -3.53
N GLN A 127 12.77 26.32 -3.26
CA GLN A 127 13.59 27.53 -3.12
C GLN A 127 13.06 28.43 -1.97
N GLY A 128 13.92 29.29 -1.42
CA GLY A 128 13.53 30.29 -0.44
C GLY A 128 12.80 29.73 0.77
N GLU A 129 11.67 30.32 1.10
CA GLU A 129 10.83 29.98 2.24
C GLU A 129 10.26 28.55 2.13
N ALA A 130 9.86 28.10 0.93
CA ALA A 130 9.33 26.76 0.71
C ALA A 130 10.37 25.68 1.02
N LEU A 131 11.64 25.87 0.62
CA LEU A 131 12.72 24.97 0.97
C LEU A 131 13.00 24.97 2.48
N GLY A 132 13.02 26.15 3.12
CA GLY A 132 13.18 26.26 4.57
C GLY A 132 12.11 25.49 5.35
N ASN A 133 10.85 25.68 4.99
CA ASN A 133 9.73 24.97 5.59
C ASN A 133 9.77 23.46 5.30
N ALA A 134 10.20 23.04 4.08
CA ALA A 134 10.37 21.63 3.74
C ALA A 134 11.41 20.96 4.63
N LEU A 135 12.57 21.58 4.84
CA LEU A 135 13.64 21.05 5.69
C LEU A 135 13.18 20.91 7.14
N VAL A 136 12.58 21.97 7.71
CA VAL A 136 12.05 21.95 9.09
C VAL A 136 11.00 20.85 9.27
N TYR A 137 10.07 20.72 8.33
CA TYR A 137 9.04 19.68 8.39
C TYR A 137 9.64 18.27 8.23
N ALA A 138 10.54 18.10 7.26
CA ALA A 138 11.20 16.82 6.99
C ALA A 138 12.04 16.35 8.18
N ASP A 139 12.77 17.23 8.84
CA ASP A 139 13.59 16.89 10.00
C ASP A 139 12.75 16.25 11.11
N VAL A 140 11.57 16.80 11.39
CA VAL A 140 10.66 16.28 12.40
C VAL A 140 9.97 14.98 11.94
N VAL A 141 9.44 14.97 10.73
CA VAL A 141 8.71 13.82 10.18
C VAL A 141 9.62 12.59 10.06
N PHE A 142 10.84 12.78 9.58
CA PHE A 142 11.78 11.66 9.42
C PHE A 142 12.52 11.30 10.73
N ALA A 143 12.49 12.14 11.78
CA ALA A 143 12.80 11.70 13.14
C ALA A 143 11.81 10.62 13.62
N ALA A 144 10.55 10.68 13.17
CA ALA A 144 9.53 9.67 13.43
C ALA A 144 9.56 8.47 12.47
N ALA A 145 10.49 8.39 11.52
CA ALA A 145 10.52 7.28 10.55
C ALA A 145 10.72 5.93 11.24
N ILE A 146 11.64 5.82 12.21
CA ILE A 146 11.87 4.57 12.95
C ILE A 146 10.60 4.12 13.68
N PRO A 147 9.97 4.92 14.56
CA PRO A 147 8.74 4.50 15.21
C PRO A 147 7.60 4.25 14.21
N GLY A 148 7.50 5.01 13.12
CA GLY A 148 6.50 4.81 12.07
C GLY A 148 6.66 3.44 11.39
N TRP A 149 7.88 3.07 11.00
CA TRP A 149 8.18 1.75 10.45
C TRP A 149 7.85 0.63 11.46
N ILE A 150 8.23 0.78 12.73
CA ILE A 150 7.94 -0.21 13.77
C ILE A 150 6.43 -0.38 13.94
N ALA A 151 5.67 0.72 14.04
CA ALA A 151 4.21 0.67 14.14
C ALA A 151 3.58 -0.07 12.96
N ASN A 152 3.99 0.27 11.72
CA ASN A 152 3.47 -0.34 10.50
C ASN A 152 3.79 -1.84 10.42
N LEU A 153 5.01 -2.27 10.78
CA LEU A 153 5.40 -3.68 10.71
C LEU A 153 4.78 -4.51 11.85
N LEU A 154 4.61 -3.95 13.05
CA LEU A 154 3.85 -4.62 14.13
C LEU A 154 2.36 -4.75 13.75
N ALA A 155 1.77 -3.71 13.16
CA ALA A 155 0.42 -3.77 12.62
C ALA A 155 0.30 -4.84 11.52
N ALA A 156 1.29 -4.93 10.63
CA ALA A 156 1.36 -5.95 9.59
C ALA A 156 1.47 -7.37 10.16
N ALA A 157 2.28 -7.58 11.21
CA ALA A 157 2.37 -8.86 11.90
C ALA A 157 1.00 -9.28 12.49
N LEU A 158 0.29 -8.36 13.14
CA LEU A 158 -1.04 -8.62 13.68
C LEU A 158 -2.06 -8.92 12.58
N ARG A 159 -2.03 -8.16 11.45
CA ARG A 159 -2.87 -8.46 10.28
C ARG A 159 -2.58 -9.86 9.73
N GLY A 160 -1.29 -10.23 9.60
CA GLY A 160 -0.89 -11.58 9.19
C GLY A 160 -1.36 -12.68 10.14
N ALA A 161 -1.53 -12.36 11.43
CA ALA A 161 -2.15 -13.25 12.40
C ALA A 161 -3.69 -13.24 12.37
N GLY A 162 -4.31 -12.50 11.45
CA GLY A 162 -5.76 -12.35 11.31
C GLY A 162 -6.40 -11.34 12.26
N ASN A 163 -5.61 -10.63 13.07
CA ASN A 163 -6.12 -9.56 13.90
C ASN A 163 -5.99 -8.22 13.20
N VAL A 164 -7.01 -7.84 12.44
CA VAL A 164 -7.09 -6.54 11.75
C VAL A 164 -7.70 -5.45 12.63
N ARG A 165 -8.48 -5.84 13.66
CA ARG A 165 -9.23 -4.88 14.50
C ARG A 165 -8.34 -4.02 15.37
N VAL A 166 -7.35 -4.63 16.03
CA VAL A 166 -6.47 -3.88 16.94
C VAL A 166 -5.60 -2.88 16.19
N PRO A 167 -4.89 -3.24 15.09
CA PRO A 167 -4.22 -2.24 14.26
C PRO A 167 -5.16 -1.14 13.77
N ALA A 168 -6.38 -1.49 13.33
CA ALA A 168 -7.36 -0.52 12.88
C ALA A 168 -7.77 0.46 14.00
N LEU A 169 -8.05 -0.03 15.20
CA LEU A 169 -8.42 0.81 16.34
C LEU A 169 -7.27 1.72 16.78
N VAL A 170 -6.03 1.19 16.83
CA VAL A 170 -4.85 2.00 17.18
C VAL A 170 -4.63 3.11 16.15
N THR A 171 -4.73 2.78 14.86
CA THR A 171 -4.58 3.78 13.80
C THR A 171 -5.71 4.81 13.83
N ALA A 172 -6.96 4.37 14.05
CA ALA A 172 -8.12 5.28 14.15
C ALA A 172 -7.99 6.22 15.35
N ALA A 173 -7.65 5.68 16.53
CA ALA A 173 -7.44 6.49 17.73
C ALA A 173 -6.29 7.50 17.56
N GLY A 174 -5.18 7.04 16.93
CA GLY A 174 -4.04 7.90 16.63
C GLY A 174 -4.40 8.98 15.61
N ALA A 175 -5.17 8.67 14.57
CA ALA A 175 -5.65 9.63 13.57
C ALA A 175 -6.53 10.72 14.19
N ILE A 176 -7.45 10.34 15.09
CA ILE A 176 -8.28 11.30 15.86
C ILE A 176 -7.40 12.15 16.77
N ALA A 177 -6.42 11.54 17.45
CA ALA A 177 -5.49 12.29 18.29
C ALA A 177 -4.65 13.28 17.48
N THR A 178 -4.20 12.90 16.28
CA THR A 178 -3.48 13.79 15.36
C THR A 178 -4.32 14.99 14.97
N LEU A 179 -5.60 14.81 14.64
CA LEU A 179 -6.54 15.90 14.34
C LEU A 179 -6.65 16.93 15.47
N ALA A 180 -6.56 16.50 16.73
CA ALA A 180 -6.60 17.37 17.89
C ALA A 180 -5.22 18.00 18.20
N LEU A 181 -4.14 17.23 18.04
CA LEU A 181 -2.79 17.67 18.38
C LEU A 181 -2.16 18.55 17.30
N SER A 182 -2.48 18.33 16.01
CA SER A 182 -1.94 19.14 14.91
C SER A 182 -2.20 20.63 15.10
N PRO A 183 -3.44 21.13 15.26
CA PRO A 183 -3.67 22.55 15.48
C PRO A 183 -3.05 23.06 16.78
N LEU A 184 -3.00 22.24 17.84
CA LEU A 184 -2.37 22.60 19.10
C LEU A 184 -0.87 22.90 18.92
N PHE A 185 -0.14 22.07 18.19
CA PHE A 185 1.29 22.27 17.96
C PHE A 185 1.57 23.27 16.83
N ILE A 186 0.71 23.37 15.83
CA ILE A 186 0.86 24.35 14.74
C ILE A 186 0.70 25.77 15.24
N PHE A 187 -0.39 26.06 15.96
CA PHE A 187 -0.77 27.42 16.35
C PHE A 187 -0.38 27.77 17.78
N GLY A 188 -0.10 26.78 18.61
CA GLY A 188 0.12 26.94 20.03
C GLY A 188 -1.18 27.16 20.80
N TRP A 189 -1.20 26.79 22.10
CA TRP A 189 -2.30 27.11 23.00
C TRP A 189 -1.83 27.02 24.45
N GLY A 190 -2.13 28.08 25.22
CA GLY A 190 -1.76 28.16 26.62
C GLY A 190 -0.24 28.13 26.83
N PHE A 191 0.28 27.07 27.43
CA PHE A 191 1.72 26.88 27.66
C PHE A 191 2.45 26.18 26.52
N VAL A 192 1.72 25.72 25.47
CA VAL A 192 2.31 25.09 24.30
C VAL A 192 2.67 26.18 23.28
N PRO A 193 3.96 26.37 22.93
CA PRO A 193 4.35 27.36 21.93
C PRO A 193 3.89 26.94 20.53
N ALA A 194 3.72 27.92 19.64
CA ALA A 194 3.45 27.67 18.23
C ALA A 194 4.73 27.19 17.52
N PHE A 195 4.69 25.98 16.96
CA PHE A 195 5.81 25.41 16.24
C PHE A 195 5.66 25.58 14.71
N GLY A 196 4.58 26.19 14.23
CA GLY A 196 4.32 26.35 12.80
C GLY A 196 4.31 25.00 12.06
N VAL A 197 5.02 24.90 10.94
CA VAL A 197 5.06 23.70 10.10
C VAL A 197 5.63 22.48 10.86
N ALA A 198 6.61 22.67 11.76
CA ALA A 198 7.13 21.61 12.61
C ALA A 198 6.04 20.98 13.50
N GLY A 199 5.02 21.78 13.91
CA GLY A 199 3.91 21.31 14.73
C GLY A 199 3.13 20.16 14.11
N ALA A 200 2.88 20.19 12.81
CA ALA A 200 2.27 19.07 12.07
C ALA A 200 3.14 17.80 12.14
N GLY A 201 4.46 17.97 11.96
CA GLY A 201 5.41 16.86 12.12
C GLY A 201 5.43 16.30 13.56
N ILE A 202 5.36 17.15 14.58
CA ILE A 202 5.33 16.74 16.00
C ILE A 202 4.08 15.89 16.28
N ALA A 203 2.91 16.28 15.77
CA ALA A 203 1.69 15.49 15.90
C ALA A 203 1.85 14.08 15.31
N LEU A 204 2.52 13.97 14.16
CA LEU A 204 2.84 12.68 13.53
C LEU A 204 3.83 11.84 14.38
N VAL A 205 4.82 12.47 15.06
CA VAL A 205 5.71 11.78 16.01
C VAL A 205 4.89 11.15 17.14
N PHE A 206 3.97 11.92 17.75
CA PHE A 206 3.10 11.40 18.81
C PHE A 206 2.22 10.25 18.31
N PHE A 207 1.66 10.36 17.11
CA PHE A 207 0.91 9.29 16.48
C PHE A 207 1.72 8.00 16.33
N ASN A 208 2.93 8.10 15.78
CA ASN A 208 3.78 6.94 15.52
C ASN A 208 4.30 6.30 16.82
N VAL A 209 4.79 7.10 17.75
CA VAL A 209 5.27 6.61 19.05
C VAL A 209 4.12 5.99 19.86
N GLY A 210 2.98 6.68 19.93
CA GLY A 210 1.79 6.16 20.59
C GLY A 210 1.31 4.83 20.00
N SER A 211 1.35 4.71 18.67
CA SER A 211 1.01 3.47 17.96
C SER A 211 1.98 2.33 18.30
N VAL A 212 3.29 2.59 18.34
CA VAL A 212 4.29 1.59 18.77
C VAL A 212 3.99 1.12 20.18
N VAL A 213 3.79 2.04 21.11
CA VAL A 213 3.52 1.72 22.52
C VAL A 213 2.24 0.89 22.64
N ALA A 214 1.14 1.33 22.01
CA ALA A 214 -0.13 0.63 22.08
C ALA A 214 -0.05 -0.78 21.49
N LEU A 215 0.55 -0.95 20.30
CA LEU A 215 0.72 -2.26 19.66
C LEU A 215 1.66 -3.16 20.46
N ALA A 216 2.78 -2.64 20.96
CA ALA A 216 3.73 -3.41 21.75
C ALA A 216 3.12 -3.88 23.10
N LEU A 217 2.38 -3.01 23.78
CA LEU A 217 1.65 -3.38 25.01
C LEU A 217 0.57 -4.45 24.72
N TYR A 218 -0.20 -4.27 23.66
CA TYR A 218 -1.16 -5.27 23.25
C TYR A 218 -0.49 -6.61 22.95
N MET A 219 0.61 -6.62 22.19
CA MET A 219 1.34 -7.86 21.83
C MET A 219 2.04 -8.53 23.02
N ARG A 220 2.21 -7.84 24.15
CA ARG A 220 2.66 -8.43 25.42
C ARG A 220 1.51 -8.99 26.24
N SER A 221 0.28 -8.62 25.96
CA SER A 221 -0.89 -9.08 26.71
C SER A 221 -1.30 -10.51 26.34
N PRO A 222 -1.98 -11.25 27.25
CA PRO A 222 -2.50 -12.59 26.98
C PRO A 222 -3.57 -12.64 25.88
N ARG A 223 -4.16 -11.48 25.50
CA ARG A 223 -5.21 -11.34 24.49
C ARG A 223 -4.68 -11.35 23.06
N SER A 224 -3.37 -11.11 22.89
CA SER A 224 -2.76 -11.07 21.56
C SER A 224 -2.57 -12.47 20.97
N PRO A 225 -2.85 -12.67 19.68
CA PRO A 225 -2.55 -13.91 18.98
C PRO A 225 -1.06 -14.12 18.75
N LEU A 226 -0.26 -13.04 18.76
CA LEU A 226 1.19 -13.03 18.65
C LEU A 226 1.80 -12.39 19.90
N ARG A 227 2.92 -12.93 20.36
CA ARG A 227 3.64 -12.40 21.52
C ARG A 227 4.94 -11.75 21.10
N LEU A 228 5.06 -10.46 21.38
CA LEU A 228 6.33 -9.76 21.21
C LEU A 228 7.27 -10.12 22.36
N ARG A 229 8.16 -11.08 22.10
CA ARG A 229 9.18 -11.55 23.04
C ARG A 229 10.56 -11.36 22.45
N ARG A 230 11.58 -11.27 23.30
CA ARG A 230 12.97 -11.35 22.86
C ARG A 230 13.18 -12.71 22.19
N ALA A 231 13.54 -12.70 20.91
CA ALA A 231 13.84 -13.89 20.13
C ALA A 231 15.30 -13.84 19.68
N ARG A 232 15.94 -15.01 19.57
CA ARG A 232 17.24 -15.09 18.87
C ARG A 232 17.03 -14.76 17.42
N LEU A 233 17.85 -13.82 16.91
CA LEU A 233 17.79 -13.42 15.51
C LEU A 233 18.31 -14.57 14.63
N GLN A 234 17.50 -14.97 13.64
CA GLN A 234 17.78 -16.06 12.73
C GLN A 234 17.68 -15.56 11.29
N TRP A 235 18.75 -15.77 10.50
CA TRP A 235 18.77 -15.36 9.10
C TRP A 235 17.61 -15.95 8.28
N ARG A 236 17.19 -17.16 8.58
CA ARG A 236 16.05 -17.83 7.95
C ARG A 236 14.78 -16.99 8.01
N LEU A 237 14.49 -16.37 9.16
CA LEU A 237 13.29 -15.54 9.37
C LEU A 237 13.42 -14.17 8.70
N PHE A 238 14.60 -13.57 8.72
CA PHE A 238 14.88 -12.36 7.93
C PHE A 238 14.68 -12.62 6.45
N ARG A 239 15.23 -13.70 5.92
CA ARG A 239 15.10 -14.09 4.51
C ARG A 239 13.63 -14.32 4.13
N ASP A 240 12.82 -14.93 5.01
CA ASP A 240 11.40 -15.20 4.73
C ASP A 240 10.59 -13.90 4.59
N ILE A 241 10.89 -12.88 5.42
CA ILE A 241 10.28 -11.55 5.30
C ILE A 241 10.82 -10.81 4.07
N LEU A 242 12.15 -10.71 3.93
CA LEU A 242 12.79 -9.85 2.94
C LEU A 242 12.61 -10.36 1.51
N ARG A 243 12.57 -11.67 1.29
CA ARG A 243 12.34 -12.25 -0.04
C ARG A 243 11.01 -11.78 -0.66
N VAL A 244 9.99 -11.62 0.15
CA VAL A 244 8.67 -11.13 -0.28
C VAL A 244 8.63 -9.61 -0.18
N GLY A 245 9.09 -9.08 0.93
CA GLY A 245 8.99 -7.66 1.26
C GLY A 245 9.81 -6.76 0.33
N LEU A 246 11.05 -7.14 -0.01
CA LEU A 246 11.88 -6.33 -0.91
C LEU A 246 11.31 -6.27 -2.33
N LEU A 247 10.87 -7.42 -2.90
CA LEU A 247 10.24 -7.42 -4.22
C LEU A 247 8.95 -6.60 -4.21
N SER A 248 8.16 -6.66 -3.13
CA SER A 248 6.97 -5.84 -2.98
C SER A 248 7.31 -4.35 -2.82
N ALA A 249 8.35 -4.00 -2.08
CA ALA A 249 8.79 -2.62 -1.89
C ALA A 249 9.32 -2.02 -3.20
N ILE A 250 10.13 -2.78 -3.96
CA ILE A 250 10.59 -2.36 -5.29
C ILE A 250 9.37 -2.24 -6.24
N GLY A 251 8.41 -3.16 -6.16
CA GLY A 251 7.16 -3.08 -6.90
C GLY A 251 6.38 -1.80 -6.63
N THR A 252 6.40 -1.31 -5.39
CA THR A 252 5.82 -0.01 -5.02
C THR A 252 6.54 1.16 -5.73
N VAL A 253 7.87 1.12 -5.77
CA VAL A 253 8.67 2.12 -6.51
C VAL A 253 8.32 2.08 -8.00
N VAL A 254 8.27 0.88 -8.60
CA VAL A 254 7.89 0.67 -10.01
C VAL A 254 6.50 1.24 -10.30
N ALA A 255 5.52 1.01 -9.41
CA ALA A 255 4.18 1.54 -9.57
C ALA A 255 4.15 3.09 -9.53
N ASN A 256 4.86 3.70 -8.58
CA ASN A 256 4.97 5.17 -8.50
C ASN A 256 5.69 5.75 -9.73
N LEU A 257 6.79 5.13 -10.16
CA LEU A 257 7.52 5.55 -11.36
C LEU A 257 6.61 5.49 -12.60
N THR A 258 5.76 4.47 -12.70
CA THR A 258 4.77 4.36 -13.77
C THR A 258 3.84 5.57 -13.82
N VAL A 259 3.34 6.03 -12.66
CA VAL A 259 2.47 7.23 -12.59
C VAL A 259 3.24 8.49 -12.98
N VAL A 260 4.47 8.66 -12.47
CA VAL A 260 5.31 9.82 -12.80
C VAL A 260 5.59 9.90 -14.30
N LEU A 261 5.98 8.77 -14.91
CA LEU A 261 6.24 8.71 -16.35
C LEU A 261 4.99 8.98 -17.19
N THR A 262 3.84 8.42 -16.79
CA THR A 262 2.56 8.71 -17.46
C THR A 262 2.25 10.21 -17.41
N THR A 263 2.42 10.84 -16.24
CA THR A 263 2.20 12.28 -16.08
C THR A 263 3.15 13.09 -16.95
N GLY A 264 4.43 12.71 -17.02
CA GLY A 264 5.43 13.34 -17.88
C GLY A 264 5.08 13.26 -19.36
N LEU A 265 4.63 12.09 -19.84
CA LEU A 265 4.18 11.89 -21.22
C LEU A 265 2.94 12.71 -21.55
N VAL A 266 1.98 12.79 -20.63
CA VAL A 266 0.78 13.66 -20.78
C VAL A 266 1.19 15.12 -20.85
N GLY A 267 2.27 15.50 -20.16
CA GLY A 267 2.82 16.86 -20.15
C GLY A 267 3.20 17.38 -21.55
N ALA A 268 3.56 16.51 -22.48
CA ALA A 268 3.86 16.87 -23.86
C ALA A 268 2.64 17.45 -24.62
N PHE A 269 1.41 17.20 -24.11
CA PHE A 269 0.16 17.73 -24.70
C PHE A 269 -0.31 19.04 -24.05
N GLY A 270 0.48 19.61 -23.14
CA GLY A 270 0.25 20.91 -22.53
C GLY A 270 -0.40 20.85 -21.14
N SER A 271 -0.51 22.03 -20.52
CA SER A 271 -0.97 22.16 -19.11
C SER A 271 -2.43 21.72 -18.91
N ALA A 272 -3.32 21.98 -19.87
CA ALA A 272 -4.72 21.54 -19.81
C ALA A 272 -4.82 20.00 -19.82
N ALA A 273 -3.96 19.31 -20.57
CA ALA A 273 -3.91 17.86 -20.61
C ALA A 273 -3.44 17.28 -19.26
N ILE A 274 -2.40 17.88 -18.64
CA ILE A 274 -1.94 17.50 -17.30
C ILE A 274 -3.06 17.68 -16.27
N ALA A 275 -3.74 18.81 -16.30
CA ALA A 275 -4.84 19.11 -15.39
C ALA A 275 -5.98 18.10 -15.57
N GLY A 276 -6.40 17.84 -16.82
CA GLY A 276 -7.48 16.89 -17.13
C GLY A 276 -7.14 15.46 -16.69
N TYR A 277 -5.95 14.98 -17.02
CA TYR A 277 -5.45 13.69 -16.56
C TYR A 277 -5.36 13.63 -15.03
N GLY A 278 -4.82 14.66 -14.39
CA GLY A 278 -4.69 14.74 -12.95
C GLY A 278 -6.03 14.67 -12.21
N LEU A 279 -7.08 15.29 -12.75
CA LEU A 279 -8.45 15.21 -12.20
C LEU A 279 -9.09 13.85 -12.46
N ALA A 280 -8.89 13.27 -13.63
CA ALA A 280 -9.44 11.97 -14.00
C ALA A 280 -8.76 10.84 -13.19
N SER A 281 -7.43 10.86 -13.08
CA SER A 281 -6.66 9.85 -12.34
C SER A 281 -6.84 9.91 -10.81
N ARG A 282 -7.48 10.95 -10.25
CA ARG A 282 -7.91 10.94 -8.84
C ARG A 282 -8.85 9.78 -8.54
N LEU A 283 -9.58 9.29 -9.52
CA LEU A 283 -10.39 8.10 -9.39
C LEU A 283 -9.54 6.88 -9.05
N ASP A 284 -8.38 6.71 -9.68
CA ASP A 284 -7.45 5.62 -9.40
C ASP A 284 -7.00 5.63 -7.93
N TYR A 285 -6.76 6.83 -7.36
CA TYR A 285 -6.40 6.98 -5.95
C TYR A 285 -7.54 6.61 -4.99
N ILE A 286 -8.80 6.72 -5.40
CA ILE A 286 -9.96 6.27 -4.62
C ILE A 286 -10.06 4.74 -4.63
N LEU A 287 -9.68 4.09 -5.73
CA LEU A 287 -9.71 2.64 -5.87
C LEU A 287 -8.59 1.94 -5.05
N ILE A 288 -7.43 2.59 -4.89
CA ILE A 288 -6.28 2.00 -4.18
C ILE A 288 -6.62 1.56 -2.74
N PRO A 289 -7.26 2.36 -1.86
CA PRO A 289 -7.65 1.93 -0.53
C PRO A 289 -8.54 0.69 -0.51
N LEU A 290 -9.49 0.59 -1.45
CA LEU A 290 -10.37 -0.56 -1.58
C LEU A 290 -9.59 -1.82 -1.93
N LEU A 291 -8.73 -1.73 -2.95
CA LEU A 291 -7.88 -2.84 -3.39
C LEU A 291 -6.86 -3.25 -2.33
N PHE A 292 -6.32 -2.28 -1.58
CA PHE A 292 -5.37 -2.54 -0.50
C PHE A 292 -6.04 -3.26 0.69
N ALA A 293 -7.26 -2.87 1.05
CA ALA A 293 -8.01 -3.50 2.12
C ALA A 293 -8.34 -4.97 1.80
N LEU A 294 -8.89 -5.22 0.60
CA LEU A 294 -9.17 -6.58 0.10
C LEU A 294 -7.87 -7.39 -0.06
N GLY A 295 -6.82 -6.75 -0.58
CA GLY A 295 -5.52 -7.36 -0.77
C GLY A 295 -4.87 -7.81 0.54
N THR A 296 -4.89 -6.97 1.58
CA THR A 296 -4.35 -7.32 2.90
C THR A 296 -5.10 -8.51 3.52
N ALA A 297 -6.43 -8.55 3.40
CA ALA A 297 -7.24 -9.69 3.80
C ALA A 297 -6.85 -10.96 3.02
N CYS A 298 -6.64 -10.82 1.71
CA CYS A 298 -6.20 -11.91 0.84
C CYS A 298 -4.80 -12.44 1.24
N VAL A 299 -3.82 -11.58 1.53
CA VAL A 299 -2.48 -11.98 2.04
C VAL A 299 -2.62 -12.90 3.25
N THR A 300 -3.42 -12.50 4.22
CA THR A 300 -3.62 -13.25 5.47
C THR A 300 -4.25 -14.62 5.20
N MET A 301 -5.36 -14.64 4.46
CA MET A 301 -6.09 -15.89 4.20
C MET A 301 -5.30 -16.84 3.31
N VAL A 302 -4.69 -16.35 2.24
CA VAL A 302 -3.85 -17.17 1.35
C VAL A 302 -2.62 -17.67 2.10
N GLY A 303 -1.92 -16.80 2.82
CA GLY A 303 -0.74 -17.19 3.59
C GLY A 303 -1.02 -18.30 4.61
N THR A 304 -2.13 -18.18 5.36
CA THR A 304 -2.55 -19.21 6.33
C THR A 304 -2.87 -20.54 5.65
N ASN A 305 -3.58 -20.53 4.50
CA ASN A 305 -3.92 -21.76 3.78
C ASN A 305 -2.70 -22.41 3.10
N VAL A 306 -1.80 -21.61 2.54
CA VAL A 306 -0.53 -22.12 2.00
C VAL A 306 0.33 -22.73 3.09
N GLY A 307 0.43 -22.05 4.26
CA GLY A 307 1.15 -22.59 5.41
C GLY A 307 0.56 -23.90 5.93
N ALA A 308 -0.76 -24.07 5.87
CA ALA A 308 -1.47 -25.28 6.25
C ALA A 308 -1.46 -26.39 5.15
N GLY A 309 -0.80 -26.17 4.01
CA GLY A 309 -0.79 -27.11 2.88
C GLY A 309 -2.09 -27.14 2.06
N GLN A 310 -3.05 -26.26 2.34
CA GLN A 310 -4.36 -26.18 1.66
C GLN A 310 -4.28 -25.36 0.36
N HIS A 311 -3.42 -25.74 -0.59
CA HIS A 311 -3.17 -25.00 -1.81
C HIS A 311 -4.42 -24.79 -2.69
N ALA A 312 -5.28 -25.80 -2.80
CA ALA A 312 -6.53 -25.68 -3.57
C ALA A 312 -7.48 -24.63 -2.98
N ARG A 313 -7.55 -24.54 -1.64
CA ARG A 313 -8.33 -23.51 -0.98
C ARG A 313 -7.69 -22.12 -1.13
N ALA A 314 -6.36 -22.02 -1.01
CA ALA A 314 -5.62 -20.79 -1.24
C ALA A 314 -5.88 -20.23 -2.65
N LEU A 315 -5.91 -21.09 -3.69
CA LEU A 315 -6.28 -20.70 -5.05
C LEU A 315 -7.72 -20.19 -5.15
N ARG A 316 -8.69 -20.88 -4.50
CA ARG A 316 -10.08 -20.41 -4.46
C ARG A 316 -10.19 -19.02 -3.79
N ILE A 317 -9.43 -18.80 -2.71
CA ILE A 317 -9.39 -17.49 -2.05
C ILE A 317 -8.84 -16.43 -3.00
N ALA A 318 -7.75 -16.72 -3.70
CA ALA A 318 -7.14 -15.80 -4.67
C ALA A 318 -8.13 -15.40 -5.78
N TRP A 319 -8.83 -16.37 -6.37
CA TRP A 319 -9.82 -16.12 -7.43
C TRP A 319 -11.07 -15.40 -6.91
N THR A 320 -11.53 -15.72 -5.70
CA THR A 320 -12.65 -15.00 -5.09
C THR A 320 -12.27 -13.54 -4.83
N ALA A 321 -11.08 -13.29 -4.30
CA ALA A 321 -10.58 -11.93 -4.10
C ALA A 321 -10.42 -11.18 -5.43
N ALA A 322 -9.91 -11.85 -6.48
CA ALA A 322 -9.78 -11.26 -7.80
C ALA A 322 -11.14 -10.89 -8.40
N ALA A 323 -12.13 -11.77 -8.31
CA ALA A 323 -13.49 -11.50 -8.80
C ALA A 323 -14.15 -10.34 -8.06
N ILE A 324 -14.06 -10.31 -6.71
CA ILE A 324 -14.64 -9.22 -5.89
C ILE A 324 -13.94 -7.89 -6.22
N SER A 325 -12.60 -7.88 -6.28
CA SER A 325 -11.83 -6.69 -6.59
C SER A 325 -12.11 -6.17 -8.00
N ALA A 326 -12.12 -7.07 -9.00
CA ALA A 326 -12.45 -6.71 -10.38
C ALA A 326 -13.86 -6.12 -10.49
N ALA A 327 -14.86 -6.80 -9.93
CA ALA A 327 -16.24 -6.34 -9.97
C ALA A 327 -16.43 -4.98 -9.29
N ALA A 328 -15.81 -4.79 -8.12
CA ALA A 328 -15.95 -3.55 -7.35
C ALA A 328 -15.33 -2.34 -8.08
N VAL A 329 -14.12 -2.49 -8.65
CA VAL A 329 -13.47 -1.37 -9.34
C VAL A 329 -14.03 -1.16 -10.74
N GLU A 330 -14.47 -2.24 -11.43
CA GLU A 330 -15.10 -2.11 -12.75
C GLU A 330 -16.48 -1.45 -12.69
N ALA A 331 -17.25 -1.71 -11.63
CA ALA A 331 -18.52 -1.01 -11.45
C ALA A 331 -18.34 0.52 -11.41
N ILE A 332 -17.26 0.98 -10.74
CA ILE A 332 -16.87 2.40 -10.73
C ILE A 332 -16.33 2.81 -12.12
N GLY A 333 -15.50 1.95 -12.74
CA GLY A 333 -14.93 2.19 -14.06
C GLY A 333 -15.99 2.37 -15.15
N VAL A 334 -16.94 1.45 -15.22
CA VAL A 334 -18.05 1.53 -16.18
C VAL A 334 -18.91 2.77 -15.93
N ALA A 335 -19.26 3.06 -14.68
CA ALA A 335 -20.06 4.24 -14.35
C ALA A 335 -19.37 5.54 -14.82
N THR A 336 -18.06 5.66 -14.59
CA THR A 336 -17.29 6.84 -14.98
C THR A 336 -16.96 6.87 -16.49
N ALA A 337 -16.84 5.72 -17.14
CA ALA A 337 -16.67 5.65 -18.58
C ALA A 337 -17.96 6.04 -19.34
N LEU A 338 -19.13 5.69 -18.79
CA LEU A 338 -20.44 6.06 -19.36
C LEU A 338 -20.80 7.53 -19.08
N PHE A 339 -20.41 8.04 -17.90
CA PHE A 339 -20.75 9.41 -17.48
C PHE A 339 -19.49 10.21 -17.09
N PRO A 340 -18.46 10.31 -17.96
CA PRO A 340 -17.20 10.96 -17.61
C PRO A 340 -17.37 12.46 -17.33
N GLN A 341 -18.34 13.13 -17.99
CA GLN A 341 -18.67 14.54 -17.74
C GLN A 341 -19.11 14.76 -16.28
N ALA A 342 -19.90 13.83 -15.71
CA ALA A 342 -20.39 13.96 -14.35
C ALA A 342 -19.23 14.03 -13.34
N TRP A 343 -18.17 13.21 -13.54
CA TRP A 343 -16.97 13.28 -12.72
C TRP A 343 -16.16 14.56 -12.96
N MET A 344 -15.89 14.90 -14.23
CA MET A 344 -15.01 16.01 -14.58
C MET A 344 -15.62 17.37 -14.21
N HIS A 345 -16.93 17.54 -14.36
CA HIS A 345 -17.62 18.80 -14.02
C HIS A 345 -17.69 19.08 -12.51
N LEU A 346 -17.36 18.11 -11.64
CA LEU A 346 -17.19 18.36 -10.21
C LEU A 346 -15.97 19.27 -9.93
N PHE A 347 -14.98 19.28 -10.84
CA PHE A 347 -13.70 19.93 -10.60
C PHE A 347 -13.39 21.08 -11.57
N SER A 348 -13.82 20.98 -12.84
CA SER A 348 -13.50 21.95 -13.88
C SER A 348 -14.63 22.13 -14.88
N ARG A 349 -14.70 23.35 -15.44
CA ARG A 349 -15.56 23.68 -16.56
C ARG A 349 -14.80 24.09 -17.82
N ASP A 350 -13.46 24.09 -17.75
CA ASP A 350 -12.59 24.37 -18.90
C ASP A 350 -12.72 23.24 -19.92
N PRO A 351 -13.15 23.51 -21.17
CA PRO A 351 -13.39 22.48 -22.18
C PRO A 351 -12.14 21.65 -22.50
N ALA A 352 -10.94 22.26 -22.47
CA ALA A 352 -9.69 21.57 -22.78
C ALA A 352 -9.31 20.59 -21.65
N VAL A 353 -9.47 21.01 -20.38
CA VAL A 353 -9.24 20.17 -19.19
C VAL A 353 -10.25 19.02 -19.14
N VAL A 354 -11.54 19.36 -19.33
CA VAL A 354 -12.64 18.36 -19.33
C VAL A 354 -12.45 17.36 -20.46
N GLY A 355 -12.10 17.83 -21.66
CA GLY A 355 -11.86 16.96 -22.82
C GLY A 355 -10.75 15.95 -22.60
N ALA A 356 -9.60 16.36 -22.02
CA ALA A 356 -8.49 15.49 -21.70
C ALA A 356 -8.87 14.45 -20.61
N GLY A 357 -9.63 14.86 -19.59
CA GLY A 357 -10.10 13.94 -18.56
C GLY A 357 -11.11 12.92 -19.07
N ILE A 358 -12.06 13.33 -19.93
CA ILE A 358 -13.00 12.44 -20.63
C ILE A 358 -12.25 11.44 -21.49
N ALA A 359 -11.23 11.90 -22.23
CA ALA A 359 -10.40 11.03 -23.06
C ALA A 359 -9.73 9.92 -22.24
N TYR A 360 -9.22 10.25 -21.04
CA TYR A 360 -8.66 9.27 -20.11
C TYR A 360 -9.72 8.28 -19.60
N LEU A 361 -10.80 8.79 -19.00
CA LEU A 361 -11.83 7.94 -18.39
C LEU A 361 -12.48 6.99 -19.39
N ALA A 362 -12.81 7.48 -20.59
CA ALA A 362 -13.44 6.66 -21.61
C ALA A 362 -12.57 5.49 -22.10
N ARG A 363 -11.24 5.59 -22.01
CA ARG A 363 -10.31 4.58 -22.52
C ARG A 363 -9.73 3.70 -21.43
N VAL A 364 -9.41 4.28 -20.27
CA VAL A 364 -8.69 3.56 -19.20
C VAL A 364 -9.66 2.92 -18.20
N ALA A 365 -10.76 3.61 -17.84
CA ALA A 365 -11.69 3.11 -16.84
C ALA A 365 -12.35 1.76 -17.19
N PRO A 366 -12.66 1.42 -18.46
CA PRO A 366 -13.17 0.10 -18.84
C PRO A 366 -12.18 -1.06 -18.64
N ALA A 367 -10.93 -0.77 -18.33
CA ALA A 367 -9.90 -1.78 -18.04
C ALA A 367 -9.63 -1.95 -16.53
N TYR A 368 -10.38 -1.29 -15.67
CA TYR A 368 -10.17 -1.37 -14.22
C TYR A 368 -10.37 -2.78 -13.68
N ALA A 369 -11.22 -3.63 -14.28
CA ALA A 369 -11.34 -5.03 -13.90
C ALA A 369 -10.00 -5.77 -13.95
N PHE A 370 -9.22 -5.54 -15.01
CA PHE A 370 -7.88 -6.15 -15.14
C PHE A 370 -6.93 -5.65 -14.04
N PHE A 371 -6.97 -4.37 -13.73
CA PHE A 371 -6.18 -3.81 -12.66
C PHE A 371 -6.59 -4.36 -11.29
N GLY A 372 -7.89 -4.42 -11.01
CA GLY A 372 -8.44 -4.97 -9.77
C GLY A 372 -8.11 -6.45 -9.57
N ALA A 373 -8.32 -7.27 -10.61
CA ALA A 373 -7.94 -8.69 -10.59
C ALA A 373 -6.42 -8.85 -10.40
N GLY A 374 -5.63 -8.09 -11.18
CA GLY A 374 -4.17 -8.10 -11.09
C GLY A 374 -3.66 -7.76 -9.70
N MET A 375 -4.21 -6.72 -9.06
CA MET A 375 -3.86 -6.34 -7.70
C MET A 375 -4.25 -7.40 -6.67
N ALA A 376 -5.43 -8.00 -6.76
CA ALA A 376 -5.83 -9.08 -5.86
C ALA A 376 -4.91 -10.30 -5.99
N LEU A 377 -4.54 -10.69 -7.21
CA LEU A 377 -3.61 -11.79 -7.48
C LEU A 377 -2.17 -11.45 -7.07
N TYR A 378 -1.76 -10.17 -7.18
CA TYR A 378 -0.52 -9.68 -6.60
C TYR A 378 -0.48 -9.92 -5.09
N PHE A 379 -1.51 -9.51 -4.36
CA PHE A 379 -1.60 -9.73 -2.91
C PHE A 379 -1.74 -11.22 -2.54
N ALA A 380 -2.46 -12.01 -3.34
CA ALA A 380 -2.51 -13.46 -3.17
C ALA A 380 -1.12 -14.11 -3.28
N SER A 381 -0.36 -13.71 -4.29
CA SER A 381 1.02 -14.18 -4.50
C SER A 381 1.96 -13.70 -3.39
N GLN A 382 1.76 -12.49 -2.87
CA GLN A 382 2.44 -11.98 -1.69
C GLN A 382 2.16 -12.86 -0.47
N GLY A 383 0.90 -13.22 -0.23
CA GLY A 383 0.49 -14.17 0.82
C GLY A 383 1.13 -15.54 0.67
N ALA A 384 1.20 -16.05 -0.55
CA ALA A 384 1.86 -17.31 -0.87
C ALA A 384 3.40 -17.28 -0.78
N GLY A 385 3.99 -16.09 -0.65
CA GLY A 385 5.44 -15.91 -0.62
C GLY A 385 6.12 -15.99 -2.00
N ARG A 386 5.39 -15.74 -3.08
CA ARG A 386 5.85 -15.93 -4.47
C ARG A 386 5.60 -14.69 -5.32
N MET A 387 6.54 -13.72 -5.26
CA MET A 387 6.41 -12.39 -5.85
C MET A 387 6.99 -12.23 -7.26
N ALA A 388 7.62 -13.26 -7.84
CA ALA A 388 8.33 -13.11 -9.11
C ALA A 388 7.41 -12.67 -10.26
N TRP A 389 6.27 -13.34 -10.46
CA TRP A 389 5.34 -13.01 -11.53
C TRP A 389 4.59 -11.69 -11.34
N PRO A 390 4.05 -11.36 -10.16
CA PRO A 390 3.47 -10.04 -9.92
C PRO A 390 4.48 -8.90 -10.10
N PHE A 391 5.73 -9.11 -9.70
CA PHE A 391 6.80 -8.13 -9.92
C PHE A 391 7.10 -7.97 -11.42
N ALA A 392 7.23 -9.07 -12.16
CA ALA A 392 7.43 -9.05 -13.61
C ALA A 392 6.26 -8.34 -14.33
N ALA A 393 5.02 -8.58 -13.92
CA ALA A 393 3.84 -7.90 -14.46
C ALA A 393 3.92 -6.37 -14.26
N GLY A 394 4.40 -5.92 -13.10
CA GLY A 394 4.63 -4.50 -12.82
C GLY A 394 5.73 -3.89 -13.72
N LEU A 395 6.83 -4.62 -13.93
CA LEU A 395 7.90 -4.20 -14.84
C LEU A 395 7.44 -4.12 -16.30
N VAL A 396 6.65 -5.10 -16.76
CA VAL A 396 6.08 -5.10 -18.12
C VAL A 396 5.16 -3.88 -18.29
N ARG A 397 4.30 -3.59 -17.32
CA ARG A 397 3.46 -2.38 -17.35
C ARG A 397 4.30 -1.10 -17.44
N LEU A 398 5.33 -0.98 -16.63
CA LEU A 398 6.26 0.15 -16.67
C LEU A 398 6.93 0.25 -18.05
N GLY A 399 7.44 -0.87 -18.58
CA GLY A 399 8.08 -0.95 -19.89
C GLY A 399 7.16 -0.51 -21.04
N ILE A 400 5.89 -0.95 -21.03
CA ILE A 400 4.89 -0.54 -22.02
C ILE A 400 4.72 0.99 -21.99
N ILE A 401 4.54 1.57 -20.82
CA ILE A 401 4.29 3.01 -20.69
C ILE A 401 5.55 3.79 -21.07
N TRP A 402 6.71 3.37 -20.60
CA TRP A 402 7.98 4.08 -20.88
C TRP A 402 8.40 3.95 -22.34
N LEU A 403 8.45 2.72 -22.88
CA LEU A 403 8.96 2.46 -24.21
C LEU A 403 7.92 2.79 -25.28
N ALA A 404 6.72 2.16 -25.21
CA ALA A 404 5.70 2.40 -26.22
C ALA A 404 5.09 3.79 -26.10
N GLY A 405 4.83 4.29 -24.88
CA GLY A 405 4.34 5.65 -24.65
C GLY A 405 5.36 6.71 -25.04
N GLY A 406 6.63 6.52 -24.66
CA GLY A 406 7.73 7.41 -25.02
C GLY A 406 7.96 7.46 -26.54
N TYR A 407 7.91 6.32 -27.22
CA TYR A 407 8.01 6.25 -28.68
C TYR A 407 6.80 6.91 -29.37
N TRP A 408 5.60 6.65 -28.86
CA TRP A 408 4.35 7.23 -29.38
C TRP A 408 4.36 8.75 -29.32
N VAL A 409 4.73 9.32 -28.19
CA VAL A 409 4.74 10.77 -27.97
C VAL A 409 5.99 11.43 -28.59
N GLY A 410 7.18 10.85 -28.37
CA GLY A 410 8.45 11.49 -28.74
C GLY A 410 8.85 11.31 -30.21
N VAL A 411 8.48 10.19 -30.85
CA VAL A 411 8.89 9.87 -32.23
C VAL A 411 7.71 9.98 -33.20
N LEU A 412 6.58 9.37 -32.87
CA LEU A 412 5.41 9.35 -33.76
C LEU A 412 4.54 10.61 -33.64
N HIS A 413 4.81 11.48 -32.66
CA HIS A 413 3.99 12.67 -32.35
C HIS A 413 2.48 12.35 -32.33
N GLY A 414 2.17 11.20 -31.71
CA GLY A 414 0.82 10.66 -31.67
C GLY A 414 -0.14 11.45 -30.80
N SER A 415 -1.41 11.15 -30.87
CA SER A 415 -2.44 11.82 -30.10
C SER A 415 -2.45 11.39 -28.60
N ILE A 416 -3.04 12.24 -27.75
CA ILE A 416 -3.28 11.92 -26.33
C ILE A 416 -4.17 10.68 -26.17
N ASP A 417 -5.10 10.47 -27.08
CA ASP A 417 -5.98 9.31 -27.15
C ASP A 417 -5.20 8.01 -27.32
N GLY A 418 -4.20 8.01 -28.22
CA GLY A 418 -3.29 6.88 -28.41
C GLY A 418 -2.45 6.60 -27.19
N LEU A 419 -1.97 7.64 -26.49
CA LEU A 419 -1.25 7.47 -25.21
C LEU A 419 -2.15 6.79 -24.16
N PHE A 420 -3.42 7.18 -24.04
CA PHE A 420 -4.33 6.57 -23.08
C PHE A 420 -4.68 5.11 -23.44
N TRP A 421 -4.71 4.73 -24.71
CA TRP A 421 -4.78 3.33 -25.12
C TRP A 421 -3.52 2.53 -24.70
N ILE A 422 -2.33 3.13 -24.75
CA ILE A 422 -1.10 2.50 -24.25
C ILE A 422 -1.17 2.30 -22.73
N VAL A 423 -1.72 3.28 -22.01
CA VAL A 423 -1.96 3.13 -20.54
C VAL A 423 -2.95 2.00 -20.29
N THR A 424 -4.02 1.91 -21.06
CA THR A 424 -5.01 0.80 -21.00
C THR A 424 -4.35 -0.55 -21.24
N ALA A 425 -3.52 -0.66 -22.27
CA ALA A 425 -2.74 -1.87 -22.54
C ALA A 425 -1.85 -2.24 -21.34
N GLY A 426 -1.25 -1.25 -20.66
CA GLY A 426 -0.50 -1.46 -19.42
C GLY A 426 -1.34 -2.09 -18.30
N TYR A 427 -2.58 -1.64 -18.09
CA TYR A 427 -3.50 -2.24 -17.11
C TYR A 427 -3.91 -3.66 -17.48
N VAL A 428 -4.28 -3.87 -18.76
CA VAL A 428 -4.65 -5.20 -19.28
C VAL A 428 -3.49 -6.19 -19.16
N MET A 429 -2.28 -5.78 -19.53
CA MET A 429 -1.09 -6.64 -19.41
C MET A 429 -0.74 -6.95 -17.97
N PHE A 430 -0.81 -5.98 -17.06
CA PHE A 430 -0.59 -6.21 -15.63
C PHE A 430 -1.57 -7.27 -15.07
N GLY A 431 -2.87 -7.10 -15.33
CA GLY A 431 -3.89 -8.06 -14.93
C GLY A 431 -3.74 -9.40 -15.63
N GLY A 432 -3.58 -9.38 -16.94
CA GLY A 432 -3.45 -10.56 -17.80
C GLY A 432 -2.28 -11.46 -17.42
N ILE A 433 -1.09 -10.90 -17.18
CA ILE A 433 0.09 -11.67 -16.75
C ILE A 433 -0.16 -12.35 -15.40
N ASN A 434 -0.75 -11.63 -14.42
CA ASN A 434 -1.07 -12.23 -13.13
C ASN A 434 -2.12 -13.34 -13.25
N ILE A 435 -3.15 -13.18 -14.10
CA ILE A 435 -4.18 -14.16 -14.39
C ILE A 435 -3.55 -15.40 -15.06
N LEU A 436 -2.77 -15.21 -16.13
CA LEU A 436 -2.12 -16.30 -16.86
C LEU A 436 -1.10 -17.06 -16.02
N ALA A 437 -0.30 -16.36 -15.22
CA ALA A 437 0.65 -16.98 -14.32
C ALA A 437 -0.04 -17.85 -13.25
N MET A 438 -1.22 -17.45 -12.79
CA MET A 438 -2.00 -18.19 -11.81
C MET A 438 -2.69 -19.41 -12.44
N THR A 439 -3.35 -19.25 -13.60
CA THR A 439 -4.03 -20.36 -14.32
C THR A 439 -3.06 -21.37 -14.86
N GLY A 440 -1.91 -20.94 -15.39
CA GLY A 440 -0.86 -21.80 -15.92
C GLY A 440 -0.07 -22.57 -14.85
N GLY A 441 -0.32 -22.32 -13.57
CA GLY A 441 0.42 -22.92 -12.46
C GLY A 441 1.87 -22.42 -12.34
N LEU A 442 2.26 -21.42 -13.11
CA LEU A 442 3.61 -20.83 -13.10
C LEU A 442 3.89 -20.05 -11.81
N SER A 443 2.85 -19.40 -11.26
CA SER A 443 2.98 -18.56 -10.07
C SER A 443 3.19 -19.42 -8.81
N TRP A 444 2.39 -20.48 -8.61
CA TRP A 444 2.40 -21.26 -7.37
C TRP A 444 2.86 -22.73 -7.57
N GLY A 445 3.19 -23.15 -8.78
CA GLY A 445 3.43 -24.53 -9.18
C GLY A 445 2.09 -25.28 -9.34
N ARG A 446 2.07 -26.31 -10.18
CA ARG A 446 0.94 -27.24 -10.21
C ARG A 446 0.85 -27.90 -8.84
N ALA A 447 -0.36 -27.99 -8.27
CA ALA A 447 -0.59 -28.84 -7.10
C ALA A 447 -0.22 -30.29 -7.53
N GLY A 448 0.98 -30.74 -7.20
CA GLY A 448 1.38 -32.11 -7.46
C GLY A 448 0.44 -33.04 -6.71
N PRO A 449 0.21 -34.29 -7.23
CA PRO A 449 -0.54 -35.27 -6.51
C PRO A 449 0.09 -35.48 -5.13
N ARG A 450 -0.74 -35.66 -4.12
CA ARG A 450 -0.34 -35.84 -2.72
C ARG A 450 0.76 -36.91 -2.60
N ALA A 451 2.01 -36.54 -2.44
CA ALA A 451 2.99 -37.40 -1.79
C ALA A 451 2.60 -37.41 -0.30
N GLY A 452 1.96 -38.48 0.17
CA GLY A 452 1.59 -38.59 1.58
C GLY A 452 0.36 -39.41 1.88
N ALA A 453 0.11 -40.47 1.13
CA ALA A 453 -0.83 -41.52 1.55
C ALA A 453 -0.10 -42.86 1.87
N ALA A 454 1.22 -42.82 2.08
CA ALA A 454 2.01 -44.03 2.24
C ALA A 454 2.86 -44.09 3.51
N ASP A 455 2.49 -43.38 4.60
CA ASP A 455 3.14 -43.60 5.90
C ASP A 455 2.16 -43.25 7.05
N GLN A 456 1.07 -43.99 7.15
CA GLN A 456 0.42 -44.24 8.42
C GLN A 456 0.90 -45.60 8.92
N PRO A 457 1.68 -45.68 10.00
CA PRO A 457 1.93 -46.96 10.63
C PRO A 457 0.62 -47.55 11.13
N ALA A 458 0.33 -48.77 10.75
CA ALA A 458 -0.83 -49.52 11.21
C ALA A 458 -0.79 -49.56 12.73
N LEU A 459 -1.87 -49.13 13.38
CA LEU A 459 -2.08 -49.31 14.83
C LEU A 459 -2.15 -50.82 15.11
N PRO A 460 -1.39 -51.34 16.09
CA PRO A 460 -1.52 -52.73 16.52
C PRO A 460 -2.90 -52.93 17.16
N ARG A 461 -3.49 -54.10 16.81
CA ARG A 461 -4.77 -54.60 17.36
C ARG A 461 -4.64 -54.98 18.82
#